data_dcf6cbd43272cc46fe3d868b6f3c51b1
#
_entry.id   dcf6cbd43272cc46fe3d868b6f3c51b1
#
_cell.length_a   1.000
_cell.length_b   1.000
_cell.length_c   1.000
_cell.angle_alpha   90.00
_cell.angle_beta   90.00
_cell.angle_gamma   90.00
#
_symmetry.space_group_name_H-M   'P 1'
#
loop_
_entity.id
_entity.type
_entity.pdbx_description
1 polymer ?
#
loop_
_entity_poly.entity_id
_entity_poly.type
_entity_poly.pdbx_seq_one_letter_code
_entity_poly.pdbx_strand_id
1 'polypeptide(L)'
;MAAITTPLFTNIPQLRQLNIVRDLPGVADLVEKCFADTMDADGRNYIQQMRRAGQDNAFLRWATSAVETASMPLSGYIWEENGEIIGNVSMIPYRHARKKYFIIANVAVQPEYRKKGIGRALTLAAMQHAKQRRADETWLHVREDNPGAIGLYHSLGFVELTRRTAWQAQPDRNVNAGNPGIAITRRTPRDWPLQETWLQRLYPDLMAWYQPMPWNSLRPGFAPMFFRFIADDEVRHWVARVNNIPSAVVSWQAMAGRNNRLWVAVPPEGSEDVLTALLLHARHELAWREKINLDFPAGQYNAAIEAAGFHQHRTLLWMKSDETLLDVNRKSI
;
A
#
# COMPACT_ATOMS: atom_id res chain seq x y z
N MET A 1 10.49 2.22 39.90
CA MET A 1 10.63 0.78 39.62
C MET A 1 9.93 0.48 38.32
N ALA A 2 10.69 0.27 37.24
CA ALA A 2 10.12 -0.09 35.93
C ALA A 2 9.71 -1.56 35.98
N ALA A 3 8.43 -1.85 35.83
CA ALA A 3 7.95 -3.22 35.73
C ALA A 3 8.55 -3.82 34.44
N ILE A 4 9.44 -4.79 34.63
CA ILE A 4 9.97 -5.65 33.57
C ILE A 4 8.77 -6.51 33.13
N THR A 5 8.09 -6.09 32.10
CA THR A 5 7.03 -6.90 31.47
C THR A 5 7.73 -8.08 30.79
N THR A 6 7.67 -9.25 31.42
CA THR A 6 8.12 -10.52 30.84
C THR A 6 7.44 -10.72 29.48
N PRO A 7 8.17 -11.01 28.40
CA PRO A 7 7.56 -11.19 27.09
C PRO A 7 6.64 -12.41 27.10
N LEU A 8 5.39 -12.24 26.64
CA LEU A 8 4.35 -13.28 26.60
C LEU A 8 4.72 -14.54 25.77
N PHE A 9 5.84 -14.52 25.06
CA PHE A 9 6.26 -15.56 24.13
C PHE A 9 7.67 -16.14 24.40
N THR A 10 8.22 -15.97 25.61
CA THR A 10 9.54 -16.50 25.97
C THR A 10 9.65 -18.02 25.93
N ASN A 11 8.56 -18.75 25.59
CA ASN A 11 8.54 -20.21 25.71
C ASN A 11 7.92 -20.95 24.49
N ILE A 12 7.94 -20.36 23.29
CA ILE A 12 7.56 -21.08 22.08
C ILE A 12 8.86 -21.38 21.30
N PRO A 13 9.41 -22.61 21.41
CA PRO A 13 10.72 -22.91 20.80
C PRO A 13 10.77 -22.71 19.28
N GLN A 14 9.62 -22.86 18.61
CA GLN A 14 9.49 -22.74 17.16
C GLN A 14 9.48 -21.28 16.68
N LEU A 15 9.12 -20.33 17.55
CA LEU A 15 9.01 -18.91 17.21
C LEU A 15 10.31 -18.19 17.54
N ARG A 16 11.01 -17.71 16.53
CA ARG A 16 12.25 -16.93 16.70
C ARG A 16 12.31 -15.71 15.80
N GLN A 17 13.20 -14.80 16.15
CA GLN A 17 13.46 -13.64 15.32
C GLN A 17 14.06 -14.04 13.97
N LEU A 18 13.66 -13.34 12.93
CA LEU A 18 14.20 -13.47 11.56
C LEU A 18 15.68 -13.11 11.56
N ASN A 19 16.51 -13.98 11.02
CA ASN A 19 17.90 -13.70 10.67
C ASN A 19 18.00 -13.55 9.15
N ILE A 20 18.11 -12.32 8.66
CA ILE A 20 18.10 -12.02 7.21
C ILE A 20 19.21 -12.75 6.44
N VAL A 21 20.37 -12.97 7.06
CA VAL A 21 21.51 -13.65 6.40
C VAL A 21 21.19 -15.13 6.14
N ARG A 22 20.52 -15.78 7.09
CA ARG A 22 20.23 -17.22 7.03
C ARG A 22 18.88 -17.53 6.38
N ASP A 23 17.86 -16.72 6.73
CA ASP A 23 16.47 -17.11 6.55
C ASP A 23 15.82 -16.52 5.30
N LEU A 24 16.41 -15.46 4.72
CA LEU A 24 15.77 -14.73 3.61
C LEU A 24 15.39 -15.60 2.40
N PRO A 25 16.23 -16.55 1.95
CA PRO A 25 15.84 -17.47 0.88
C PRO A 25 14.62 -18.35 1.26
N GLY A 26 14.64 -18.96 2.45
CA GLY A 26 13.53 -19.79 2.92
C GLY A 26 12.23 -19.01 3.13
N VAL A 27 12.32 -17.75 3.57
CA VAL A 27 11.17 -16.85 3.64
C VAL A 27 10.64 -16.52 2.25
N ALA A 28 11.50 -16.28 1.26
CA ALA A 28 11.09 -16.05 -0.12
C ALA A 28 10.32 -17.26 -0.68
N ASP A 29 10.79 -18.48 -0.44
CA ASP A 29 10.13 -19.70 -0.87
C ASP A 29 8.78 -19.91 -0.18
N LEU A 30 8.71 -19.65 1.13
CA LEU A 30 7.46 -19.70 1.89
C LEU A 30 6.43 -18.69 1.35
N VAL A 31 6.85 -17.44 1.13
CA VAL A 31 5.97 -16.38 0.62
C VAL A 31 5.47 -16.72 -0.77
N GLU A 32 6.34 -17.22 -1.67
CA GLU A 32 5.94 -17.67 -3.00
C GLU A 32 4.90 -18.80 -2.91
N LYS A 33 5.16 -19.83 -2.10
CA LYS A 33 4.23 -20.97 -1.89
C LYS A 33 2.87 -20.49 -1.34
N CYS A 34 2.88 -19.57 -0.38
CA CYS A 34 1.66 -19.11 0.29
C CYS A 34 0.79 -18.19 -0.54
N PHE A 35 1.37 -17.44 -1.49
CA PHE A 35 0.69 -16.42 -2.29
C PHE A 35 0.71 -16.72 -3.79
N ALA A 36 1.10 -17.89 -4.22
CA ALA A 36 1.24 -18.29 -5.64
C ALA A 36 0.02 -17.92 -6.49
N ASP A 37 -1.19 -18.25 -6.00
CA ASP A 37 -2.45 -18.02 -6.72
C ASP A 37 -2.85 -16.55 -6.85
N THR A 38 -2.30 -15.68 -5.99
CA THR A 38 -2.66 -14.25 -5.92
C THR A 38 -1.51 -13.32 -6.27
N MET A 39 -0.35 -13.91 -6.62
CA MET A 39 0.90 -13.17 -6.88
C MET A 39 0.92 -12.63 -8.31
N ASP A 40 1.00 -11.33 -8.43
CA ASP A 40 1.19 -10.62 -9.69
C ASP A 40 2.67 -10.57 -10.14
N ALA A 41 2.95 -9.89 -11.24
CA ALA A 41 4.32 -9.71 -11.74
C ALA A 41 5.20 -8.95 -10.75
N ASP A 42 4.64 -7.96 -10.04
CA ASP A 42 5.37 -7.17 -9.06
C ASP A 42 5.72 -8.02 -7.83
N GLY A 43 4.80 -8.88 -7.39
CA GLY A 43 5.04 -9.87 -6.34
C GLY A 43 6.14 -10.87 -6.72
N ARG A 44 6.11 -11.40 -7.94
CA ARG A 44 7.17 -12.30 -8.44
C ARG A 44 8.53 -11.62 -8.49
N ASN A 45 8.58 -10.36 -8.96
CA ASN A 45 9.81 -9.57 -8.96
C ASN A 45 10.34 -9.34 -7.53
N TYR A 46 9.44 -9.06 -6.58
CA TYR A 46 9.79 -8.91 -5.17
C TYR A 46 10.43 -10.19 -4.60
N ILE A 47 9.85 -11.37 -4.85
CA ILE A 47 10.41 -12.66 -4.43
C ILE A 47 11.79 -12.91 -5.04
N GLN A 48 11.96 -12.62 -6.34
CA GLN A 48 13.27 -12.74 -6.98
C GLN A 48 14.30 -11.80 -6.37
N GLN A 49 13.91 -10.57 -6.03
CA GLN A 49 14.79 -9.62 -5.34
C GLN A 49 15.17 -10.13 -3.94
N MET A 50 14.23 -10.71 -3.18
CA MET A 50 14.54 -11.32 -1.89
C MET A 50 15.56 -12.45 -2.02
N ARG A 51 15.41 -13.34 -3.01
CA ARG A 51 16.36 -14.43 -3.26
C ARG A 51 17.76 -13.91 -3.61
N ARG A 52 17.84 -12.92 -4.53
CA ARG A 52 19.11 -12.28 -4.90
C ARG A 52 19.76 -11.59 -3.71
N ALA A 53 18.98 -10.86 -2.95
CA ALA A 53 19.44 -10.18 -1.75
C ALA A 53 20.01 -11.15 -0.70
N GLY A 54 19.40 -12.33 -0.54
CA GLY A 54 19.90 -13.39 0.33
C GLY A 54 21.23 -14.01 -0.11
N GLN A 55 21.68 -13.76 -1.34
CA GLN A 55 22.95 -14.23 -1.91
C GLN A 55 24.00 -13.13 -2.02
N ASP A 56 23.61 -11.87 -1.83
CA ASP A 56 24.52 -10.70 -1.94
C ASP A 56 25.10 -10.34 -0.57
N ASN A 57 26.35 -10.72 -0.34
CA ASN A 57 27.06 -10.44 0.91
C ASN A 57 27.20 -8.93 1.21
N ALA A 58 27.25 -8.06 0.21
CA ALA A 58 27.32 -6.61 0.42
C ALA A 58 25.97 -6.08 0.90
N PHE A 59 24.89 -6.52 0.25
CA PHE A 59 23.53 -6.21 0.69
C PHE A 59 23.26 -6.73 2.11
N LEU A 60 23.62 -7.97 2.43
CA LEU A 60 23.39 -8.56 3.75
C LEU A 60 24.14 -7.80 4.86
N ARG A 61 25.38 -7.39 4.64
CA ARG A 61 26.11 -6.54 5.60
C ARG A 61 25.46 -5.17 5.81
N TRP A 62 25.01 -4.53 4.72
CA TRP A 62 24.27 -3.28 4.81
C TRP A 62 22.92 -3.48 5.52
N ALA A 63 22.18 -4.50 5.14
CA ALA A 63 20.85 -4.79 5.68
C ALA A 63 20.87 -5.05 7.19
N THR A 64 21.91 -5.71 7.74
CA THR A 64 22.04 -5.91 9.18
C THR A 64 22.21 -4.60 9.95
N SER A 65 22.82 -3.59 9.36
CA SER A 65 22.93 -2.26 9.97
C SER A 65 21.68 -1.38 9.75
N ALA A 66 20.90 -1.66 8.72
CA ALA A 66 19.76 -0.85 8.27
C ALA A 66 18.39 -1.36 8.77
N VAL A 67 18.34 -2.48 9.49
CA VAL A 67 17.10 -3.17 9.93
C VAL A 67 16.04 -2.25 10.55
N GLU A 68 16.47 -1.24 11.30
CA GLU A 68 15.56 -0.33 12.01
C GLU A 68 15.28 0.98 11.28
N THR A 69 16.01 1.27 10.24
CA THR A 69 15.97 2.57 9.55
C THR A 69 15.49 2.48 8.12
N ALA A 70 15.73 1.37 7.45
CA ALA A 70 15.25 1.14 6.09
C ALA A 70 13.77 0.77 6.10
N SER A 71 12.98 1.43 5.27
CA SER A 71 11.56 1.06 5.03
C SER A 71 11.45 -0.20 4.18
N MET A 72 12.06 -1.28 4.67
CA MET A 72 12.13 -2.59 4.02
C MET A 72 11.80 -3.70 5.03
N PRO A 73 11.32 -4.87 4.59
CA PRO A 73 10.95 -5.99 5.46
C PRO A 73 12.18 -6.79 5.94
N LEU A 74 13.13 -6.10 6.56
CA LEU A 74 14.39 -6.68 7.05
C LEU A 74 14.32 -7.21 8.48
N SER A 75 13.19 -7.01 9.17
CA SER A 75 12.95 -7.52 10.53
C SER A 75 11.66 -8.32 10.58
N GLY A 76 11.52 -9.15 11.62
CA GLY A 76 10.32 -9.94 11.80
C GLY A 76 10.56 -11.19 12.62
N TYR A 77 9.66 -12.15 12.48
CA TYR A 77 9.72 -13.44 13.16
C TYR A 77 9.39 -14.55 12.18
N ILE A 78 9.98 -15.70 12.43
CA ILE A 78 9.66 -16.93 11.73
C ILE A 78 9.18 -18.00 12.70
N TRP A 79 8.42 -18.93 12.16
CA TRP A 79 8.09 -20.19 12.82
C TRP A 79 8.87 -21.30 12.11
N GLU A 80 9.78 -21.92 12.86
CA GLU A 80 10.62 -23.00 12.36
C GLU A 80 10.20 -24.32 13.03
N GLU A 81 10.01 -25.36 12.24
CA GLU A 81 9.69 -26.70 12.71
C GLU A 81 10.54 -27.70 11.95
N ASN A 82 11.26 -28.57 12.66
CA ASN A 82 12.19 -29.56 12.10
C ASN A 82 13.22 -28.97 11.10
N GLY A 83 13.66 -27.74 11.32
CA GLY A 83 14.61 -27.04 10.44
C GLY A 83 13.99 -26.39 9.21
N GLU A 84 12.67 -26.46 9.04
CA GLU A 84 11.93 -25.83 7.96
C GLU A 84 11.19 -24.58 8.43
N ILE A 85 11.23 -23.49 7.63
CA ILE A 85 10.47 -22.28 7.88
C ILE A 85 9.05 -22.50 7.36
N ILE A 86 8.10 -22.69 8.28
CA ILE A 86 6.69 -22.93 7.96
C ILE A 86 5.79 -21.71 8.19
N GLY A 87 6.33 -20.66 8.83
CA GLY A 87 5.63 -19.42 9.04
C GLY A 87 6.57 -18.22 9.07
N ASN A 88 6.07 -17.06 8.63
CA ASN A 88 6.79 -15.79 8.63
C ASN A 88 5.86 -14.63 8.94
N VAL A 89 6.40 -13.61 9.59
CA VAL A 89 5.88 -12.24 9.65
C VAL A 89 7.03 -11.28 9.46
N SER A 90 6.88 -10.37 8.52
CA SER A 90 7.85 -9.28 8.30
C SER A 90 7.35 -7.99 8.93
N MET A 91 8.27 -7.13 9.34
CA MET A 91 7.98 -5.83 9.89
C MET A 91 8.76 -4.74 9.12
N ILE A 92 8.06 -3.68 8.75
CA ILE A 92 8.64 -2.56 8.01
C ILE A 92 8.50 -1.29 8.86
N PRO A 93 9.61 -0.69 9.30
CA PRO A 93 9.56 0.56 10.04
C PRO A 93 9.39 1.76 9.10
N TYR A 94 8.59 2.72 9.52
CA TYR A 94 8.43 4.03 8.86
C TYR A 94 8.57 5.15 9.88
N ARG A 95 9.03 6.31 9.43
CA ARG A 95 9.08 7.53 10.22
C ARG A 95 8.46 8.69 9.43
N HIS A 96 7.49 9.36 10.03
CA HIS A 96 6.85 10.52 9.44
C HIS A 96 6.40 11.49 10.53
N ALA A 97 6.64 12.80 10.35
CA ALA A 97 6.20 13.86 11.26
C ALA A 97 6.51 13.54 12.75
N ARG A 98 7.74 13.07 13.04
CA ARG A 98 8.24 12.67 14.37
C ARG A 98 7.58 11.40 14.96
N LYS A 99 6.65 10.77 14.27
CA LYS A 99 6.04 9.50 14.67
C LYS A 99 6.78 8.31 14.05
N LYS A 100 6.76 7.20 14.77
CA LYS A 100 7.30 5.91 14.36
C LYS A 100 6.15 4.94 14.10
N TYR A 101 6.11 4.40 12.89
CA TYR A 101 5.12 3.45 12.45
C TYR A 101 5.78 2.10 12.16
N PHE A 102 5.05 1.02 12.36
CA PHE A 102 5.40 -0.29 11.83
C PHE A 102 4.26 -0.82 10.96
N ILE A 103 4.61 -1.34 9.78
CA ILE A 103 3.71 -2.19 9.01
C ILE A 103 4.07 -3.64 9.28
N ILE A 104 3.07 -4.43 9.67
CA ILE A 104 3.12 -5.89 9.67
C ILE A 104 2.80 -6.35 8.24
N ALA A 105 3.73 -7.07 7.63
CA ALA A 105 3.65 -7.54 6.25
C ALA A 105 4.04 -9.01 6.13
N ASN A 106 3.74 -9.63 4.99
CA ASN A 106 4.14 -10.99 4.66
C ASN A 106 3.81 -12.01 5.77
N VAL A 107 2.62 -11.88 6.40
CA VAL A 107 2.15 -12.91 7.32
C VAL A 107 1.78 -14.15 6.51
N ALA A 108 2.66 -15.12 6.51
CA ALA A 108 2.55 -16.35 5.73
C ALA A 108 2.63 -17.57 6.66
N VAL A 109 1.78 -18.55 6.42
CA VAL A 109 1.84 -19.88 7.07
C VAL A 109 1.58 -20.92 6.00
N GLN A 110 2.45 -21.93 5.91
CA GLN A 110 2.28 -23.04 4.96
C GLN A 110 0.85 -23.63 5.08
N PRO A 111 0.19 -23.96 3.96
CA PRO A 111 -1.20 -24.41 3.96
C PRO A 111 -1.48 -25.55 4.96
N GLU A 112 -0.59 -26.51 5.06
CA GLU A 112 -0.70 -27.70 5.91
C GLU A 112 -0.61 -27.38 7.42
N TYR A 113 -0.09 -26.21 7.75
CA TYR A 113 0.09 -25.74 9.14
C TYR A 113 -0.89 -24.61 9.52
N ARG A 114 -1.81 -24.24 8.63
CA ARG A 114 -2.84 -23.24 8.93
C ARG A 114 -3.81 -23.73 10.00
N LYS A 115 -4.54 -22.78 10.62
CA LYS A 115 -5.53 -23.03 11.69
C LYS A 115 -4.97 -23.67 12.98
N LYS A 116 -3.65 -23.71 13.15
CA LYS A 116 -2.96 -24.20 14.36
C LYS A 116 -2.47 -23.05 15.28
N GLY A 117 -2.96 -21.82 15.09
CA GLY A 117 -2.56 -20.67 15.91
C GLY A 117 -1.27 -19.96 15.48
N ILE A 118 -0.51 -20.51 14.51
CA ILE A 118 0.81 -19.99 14.11
C ILE A 118 0.72 -18.53 13.63
N GLY A 119 -0.22 -18.20 12.74
CA GLY A 119 -0.42 -16.83 12.26
C GLY A 119 -0.74 -15.85 13.39
N ARG A 120 -1.51 -16.29 14.39
CA ARG A 120 -1.80 -15.49 15.60
C ARG A 120 -0.53 -15.23 16.40
N ALA A 121 0.26 -16.27 16.67
CA ALA A 121 1.51 -16.15 17.42
C ALA A 121 2.51 -15.22 16.74
N LEU A 122 2.69 -15.36 15.42
CA LEU A 122 3.55 -14.49 14.62
C LEU A 122 3.10 -13.03 14.66
N THR A 123 1.80 -12.78 14.48
CA THR A 123 1.25 -11.41 14.51
C THR A 123 1.41 -10.78 15.90
N LEU A 124 1.14 -11.53 16.96
CA LEU A 124 1.33 -11.05 18.34
C LEU A 124 2.80 -10.76 18.63
N ALA A 125 3.75 -11.59 18.16
CA ALA A 125 5.17 -11.32 18.30
C ALA A 125 5.59 -10.01 17.60
N ALA A 126 5.06 -9.76 16.40
CA ALA A 126 5.29 -8.53 15.68
C ALA A 126 4.71 -7.31 16.41
N MET A 127 3.48 -7.40 16.93
CA MET A 127 2.87 -6.32 17.73
C MET A 127 3.67 -6.02 18.99
N GLN A 128 4.14 -7.05 19.69
CA GLN A 128 4.99 -6.89 20.88
C GLN A 128 6.32 -6.23 20.52
N HIS A 129 6.95 -6.63 19.42
CA HIS A 129 8.16 -6.00 18.92
C HIS A 129 7.94 -4.51 18.63
N ALA A 130 6.87 -4.15 17.92
CA ALA A 130 6.53 -2.75 17.66
C ALA A 130 6.40 -1.94 18.95
N LYS A 131 5.73 -2.51 19.97
CA LYS A 131 5.60 -1.89 21.31
C LYS A 131 6.94 -1.73 22.01
N GLN A 132 7.82 -2.74 22.01
CA GLN A 132 9.16 -2.67 22.58
C GLN A 132 10.03 -1.60 21.90
N ARG A 133 9.83 -1.40 20.59
CA ARG A 133 10.49 -0.37 19.79
C ARG A 133 9.82 1.00 19.90
N ARG A 134 8.82 1.16 20.78
CA ARG A 134 8.07 2.41 21.01
C ARG A 134 7.46 2.93 19.71
N ALA A 135 6.79 2.06 18.96
CA ALA A 135 5.97 2.49 17.84
C ALA A 135 4.83 3.36 18.34
N ASP A 136 4.54 4.46 17.65
CA ASP A 136 3.34 5.27 17.89
C ASP A 136 2.11 4.58 17.31
N GLU A 137 2.27 3.86 16.20
CA GLU A 137 1.18 3.16 15.54
C GLU A 137 1.69 1.89 14.84
N THR A 138 0.90 0.81 14.92
CA THR A 138 1.15 -0.45 14.20
C THR A 138 0.02 -0.69 13.21
N TRP A 139 0.39 -0.89 11.94
CA TRP A 139 -0.52 -1.03 10.83
C TRP A 139 -0.32 -2.35 10.10
N LEU A 140 -1.33 -2.77 9.38
CA LEU A 140 -1.23 -3.80 8.34
C LEU A 140 -2.20 -3.46 7.22
N HIS A 141 -2.01 -4.11 6.08
CA HIS A 141 -3.03 -4.19 5.05
C HIS A 141 -3.28 -5.64 4.68
N VAL A 142 -4.54 -5.95 4.45
CA VAL A 142 -4.99 -7.30 4.11
C VAL A 142 -5.91 -7.24 2.88
N ARG A 143 -5.83 -8.25 2.04
CA ARG A 143 -6.72 -8.37 0.88
C ARG A 143 -8.16 -8.62 1.34
N GLU A 144 -9.12 -7.97 0.67
CA GLU A 144 -10.55 -8.12 0.94
C GLU A 144 -11.03 -9.56 0.75
N ASP A 145 -10.43 -10.29 -0.18
CA ASP A 145 -10.73 -11.69 -0.48
C ASP A 145 -10.07 -12.71 0.48
N ASN A 146 -9.51 -12.23 1.62
CA ASN A 146 -8.93 -13.09 2.65
C ASN A 146 -9.66 -12.97 4.00
N PRO A 147 -10.89 -13.50 4.11
CA PRO A 147 -11.71 -13.38 5.33
C PRO A 147 -11.05 -14.03 6.55
N GLY A 148 -10.23 -15.07 6.35
CA GLY A 148 -9.51 -15.74 7.45
C GLY A 148 -8.48 -14.83 8.11
N ALA A 149 -7.71 -14.08 7.31
CA ALA A 149 -6.76 -13.11 7.83
C ALA A 149 -7.47 -11.89 8.45
N ILE A 150 -8.54 -11.40 7.81
CA ILE A 150 -9.35 -10.29 8.34
C ILE A 150 -9.89 -10.64 9.74
N GLY A 151 -10.49 -11.83 9.89
CA GLY A 151 -10.99 -12.30 11.19
C GLY A 151 -9.89 -12.45 12.24
N LEU A 152 -8.71 -12.95 11.83
CA LEU A 152 -7.55 -13.01 12.69
C LEU A 152 -7.16 -11.62 13.22
N TYR A 153 -7.00 -10.63 12.34
CA TYR A 153 -6.56 -9.29 12.73
C TYR A 153 -7.59 -8.57 13.59
N HIS A 154 -8.89 -8.67 13.29
CA HIS A 154 -9.94 -8.17 14.18
C HIS A 154 -9.86 -8.81 15.58
N SER A 155 -9.63 -10.12 15.66
CA SER A 155 -9.50 -10.83 16.96
C SER A 155 -8.24 -10.40 17.76
N LEU A 156 -7.30 -9.72 17.10
CA LEU A 156 -6.08 -9.17 17.69
C LEU A 156 -6.18 -7.66 17.96
N GLY A 157 -7.38 -7.07 17.82
CA GLY A 157 -7.60 -5.65 18.09
C GLY A 157 -7.22 -4.70 16.96
N PHE A 158 -7.07 -5.20 15.73
CA PHE A 158 -6.95 -4.32 14.57
C PHE A 158 -8.33 -3.84 14.12
N VAL A 159 -8.43 -2.55 13.84
CA VAL A 159 -9.64 -1.91 13.31
C VAL A 159 -9.39 -1.42 11.88
N GLU A 160 -10.36 -1.63 11.02
CA GLU A 160 -10.32 -1.11 9.64
C GLU A 160 -10.49 0.42 9.67
N LEU A 161 -9.61 1.15 9.01
CA LEU A 161 -9.68 2.60 8.90
C LEU A 161 -10.03 3.07 7.49
N THR A 162 -9.60 2.33 6.47
CA THR A 162 -9.92 2.65 5.09
C THR A 162 -9.77 1.40 4.22
N ARG A 163 -10.50 1.39 3.11
CA ARG A 163 -10.46 0.34 2.10
C ARG A 163 -10.20 0.97 0.74
N ARG A 164 -9.22 0.44 0.03
CA ARG A 164 -8.80 1.00 -1.24
C ARG A 164 -8.63 -0.08 -2.29
N THR A 165 -9.07 0.23 -3.50
CA THR A 165 -8.94 -0.63 -4.67
C THR A 165 -7.83 -0.10 -5.57
N ALA A 166 -6.89 -0.96 -5.88
CA ALA A 166 -5.90 -0.73 -6.93
C ALA A 166 -6.49 -1.15 -8.26
N TRP A 167 -6.53 -0.21 -9.21
CA TRP A 167 -7.02 -0.38 -10.55
C TRP A 167 -5.88 -0.27 -11.55
N GLN A 168 -5.98 -0.99 -12.66
CA GLN A 168 -4.98 -0.98 -13.71
C GLN A 168 -5.65 -0.93 -15.07
N ALA A 169 -5.06 -0.18 -16.01
CA ALA A 169 -5.45 -0.18 -17.39
C ALA A 169 -4.23 -0.16 -18.32
N GLN A 170 -4.38 -0.73 -19.49
CA GLN A 170 -3.46 -0.47 -20.60
C GLN A 170 -3.85 0.85 -21.27
N PRO A 171 -2.88 1.71 -21.57
CA PRO A 171 -3.11 2.85 -22.45
C PRO A 171 -3.60 2.39 -23.82
N ASP A 172 -4.45 3.18 -24.45
CA ASP A 172 -5.03 2.81 -25.74
C ASP A 172 -5.34 4.05 -26.56
N ARG A 173 -4.82 4.13 -27.79
CA ARG A 173 -5.07 5.24 -28.74
C ARG A 173 -6.44 5.19 -29.39
N ASN A 174 -7.08 4.04 -29.36
CA ASN A 174 -8.35 3.82 -30.08
C ASN A 174 -9.57 4.08 -29.20
N VAL A 175 -9.38 4.39 -27.90
CA VAL A 175 -10.51 4.71 -27.02
C VAL A 175 -11.16 6.02 -27.45
N ASN A 176 -12.47 5.98 -27.61
CA ASN A 176 -13.26 7.17 -27.85
C ASN A 176 -13.57 7.87 -26.53
N ALA A 177 -12.87 8.97 -26.27
CA ALA A 177 -13.10 9.81 -25.08
C ALA A 177 -14.18 10.88 -25.30
N GLY A 178 -14.77 10.95 -26.52
CA GLY A 178 -15.76 11.95 -26.83
C GLY A 178 -17.11 11.67 -26.17
N ASN A 179 -17.57 12.61 -25.33
CA ASN A 179 -18.92 12.62 -24.80
C ASN A 179 -19.53 14.00 -25.08
N PRO A 180 -20.62 14.11 -25.88
CA PRO A 180 -21.30 15.38 -26.11
C PRO A 180 -21.71 15.99 -24.76
N GLY A 181 -21.30 17.22 -24.51
CA GLY A 181 -21.57 17.94 -23.25
C GLY A 181 -20.48 17.90 -22.20
N ILE A 182 -19.42 17.09 -22.41
CA ILE A 182 -18.25 17.07 -21.53
C ILE A 182 -17.02 17.59 -22.29
N ALA A 183 -16.57 18.79 -21.95
CA ALA A 183 -15.35 19.35 -22.50
C ALA A 183 -14.14 18.95 -21.66
N ILE A 184 -13.15 18.29 -22.26
CA ILE A 184 -11.91 17.93 -21.58
C ILE A 184 -10.79 18.84 -22.07
N THR A 185 -10.13 19.52 -21.13
CA THR A 185 -9.06 20.48 -21.42
C THR A 185 -7.88 20.28 -20.47
N ARG A 186 -6.75 20.94 -20.75
CA ARG A 186 -5.67 21.01 -19.78
C ARG A 186 -6.12 21.79 -18.54
N ARG A 187 -5.75 21.33 -17.36
CA ARG A 187 -6.00 22.02 -16.09
C ARG A 187 -5.30 23.40 -16.07
N THR A 188 -5.99 24.39 -15.60
CA THR A 188 -5.45 25.74 -15.35
C THR A 188 -5.13 25.95 -13.85
N PRO A 189 -4.33 26.95 -13.48
CA PRO A 189 -4.12 27.28 -12.07
C PRO A 189 -5.41 27.62 -11.29
N ARG A 190 -6.45 28.11 -11.98
CA ARG A 190 -7.75 28.44 -11.38
C ARG A 190 -8.54 27.21 -10.93
N ASP A 191 -8.24 26.05 -11.48
CA ASP A 191 -8.89 24.77 -11.14
C ASP A 191 -8.30 24.15 -9.86
N TRP A 192 -7.13 24.61 -9.45
CA TRP A 192 -6.38 24.00 -8.35
C TRP A 192 -7.13 23.99 -7.00
N PRO A 193 -7.79 25.06 -6.53
CA PRO A 193 -8.45 25.03 -5.22
C PRO A 193 -9.52 23.91 -5.13
N LEU A 194 -10.31 23.72 -6.20
CA LEU A 194 -11.29 22.64 -6.27
C LEU A 194 -10.61 21.27 -6.30
N GLN A 195 -9.58 21.12 -7.14
CA GLN A 195 -8.82 19.89 -7.22
C GLN A 195 -8.19 19.52 -5.87
N GLU A 196 -7.58 20.47 -5.18
CA GLU A 196 -6.95 20.27 -3.86
C GLU A 196 -7.96 19.78 -2.83
N THR A 197 -9.13 20.42 -2.75
CA THR A 197 -10.22 20.01 -1.86
C THR A 197 -10.67 18.57 -2.13
N TRP A 198 -10.86 18.21 -3.40
CA TRP A 198 -11.29 16.85 -3.77
C TRP A 198 -10.20 15.82 -3.50
N LEU A 199 -8.93 16.15 -3.76
CA LEU A 199 -7.81 15.26 -3.44
C LEU A 199 -7.68 15.01 -1.94
N GLN A 200 -7.79 16.04 -1.10
CA GLN A 200 -7.73 15.90 0.36
C GLN A 200 -8.82 14.96 0.89
N ARG A 201 -10.01 14.98 0.29
CA ARG A 201 -11.09 14.06 0.64
C ARG A 201 -10.78 12.62 0.23
N LEU A 202 -10.25 12.40 -0.97
CA LEU A 202 -10.03 11.07 -1.56
C LEU A 202 -8.72 10.42 -1.09
N TYR A 203 -7.75 11.24 -0.69
CA TYR A 203 -6.43 10.81 -0.22
C TYR A 203 -6.12 11.49 1.13
N PRO A 204 -6.78 11.07 2.20
CA PRO A 204 -6.65 11.71 3.51
C PRO A 204 -5.25 11.52 4.10
N ASP A 205 -4.82 12.45 4.95
CA ASP A 205 -3.51 12.45 5.61
C ASP A 205 -3.25 11.23 6.50
N LEU A 206 -4.31 10.48 6.84
CA LEU A 206 -4.25 9.20 7.53
C LEU A 206 -3.20 8.23 6.93
N MET A 207 -3.01 8.27 5.62
CA MET A 207 -2.06 7.41 4.89
C MET A 207 -0.81 8.14 4.40
N ALA A 208 -0.66 9.44 4.72
CA ALA A 208 0.44 10.26 4.21
C ALA A 208 1.84 9.74 4.64
N TRP A 209 1.91 9.05 5.77
CA TRP A 209 3.15 8.43 6.25
C TRP A 209 3.62 7.26 5.39
N TYR A 210 2.70 6.57 4.71
CA TYR A 210 3.01 5.47 3.80
C TYR A 210 3.01 5.92 2.33
N GLN A 211 2.02 6.70 1.95
CA GLN A 211 1.80 7.18 0.60
C GLN A 211 1.54 8.69 0.61
N PRO A 212 2.60 9.50 0.72
CA PRO A 212 2.42 10.95 0.74
C PRO A 212 1.85 11.45 -0.58
N MET A 213 0.94 12.41 -0.49
CA MET A 213 0.45 13.13 -1.67
C MET A 213 1.58 13.96 -2.27
N PRO A 214 1.78 13.91 -3.60
CA PRO A 214 2.82 14.68 -4.26
C PRO A 214 2.41 16.14 -4.48
N TRP A 215 2.06 16.87 -3.39
CA TRP A 215 1.56 18.24 -3.45
C TRP A 215 2.47 19.16 -4.26
N ASN A 216 3.79 19.05 -4.08
CA ASN A 216 4.77 19.88 -4.78
C ASN A 216 4.79 19.62 -6.30
N SER A 217 4.45 18.39 -6.73
CA SER A 217 4.38 18.05 -8.14
C SER A 217 3.03 18.44 -8.76
N LEU A 218 1.94 18.41 -8.00
CA LEU A 218 0.60 18.67 -8.50
C LEU A 218 0.20 20.15 -8.45
N ARG A 219 0.73 20.93 -7.50
CA ARG A 219 0.42 22.35 -7.34
C ARG A 219 0.86 23.18 -8.55
N PRO A 220 0.05 24.18 -8.98
CA PRO A 220 0.51 25.19 -9.94
C PRO A 220 1.46 26.17 -9.26
N GLY A 221 2.30 26.84 -10.06
CA GLY A 221 3.18 27.90 -9.59
C GLY A 221 4.63 27.71 -9.98
N PHE A 222 5.44 28.74 -9.74
CA PHE A 222 6.82 28.78 -10.18
C PHE A 222 7.72 27.82 -9.37
N ALA A 223 7.57 27.82 -8.05
CA ALA A 223 8.37 26.94 -7.18
C ALA A 223 8.07 25.45 -7.41
N PRO A 224 6.81 24.99 -7.50
CA PRO A 224 6.50 23.62 -7.92
C PRO A 224 7.02 23.25 -9.31
N MET A 225 6.96 24.16 -10.27
CA MET A 225 7.51 23.94 -11.61
C MET A 225 9.02 23.75 -11.59
N PHE A 226 9.76 24.54 -10.84
CA PHE A 226 11.21 24.41 -10.66
C PHE A 226 11.57 23.12 -9.93
N PHE A 227 10.80 22.74 -8.91
CA PHE A 227 10.98 21.47 -8.21
C PHE A 227 10.81 20.27 -9.16
N ARG A 228 9.77 20.24 -9.99
CA ARG A 228 9.56 19.20 -11.01
C ARG A 228 10.72 19.11 -11.99
N PHE A 229 11.23 20.26 -12.43
CA PHE A 229 12.36 20.31 -13.35
C PHE A 229 13.63 19.69 -12.74
N ILE A 230 13.94 19.98 -11.47
CA ILE A 230 15.10 19.39 -10.78
C ILE A 230 14.90 17.89 -10.51
N ALA A 231 13.68 17.48 -10.16
CA ALA A 231 13.34 16.11 -9.82
C ALA A 231 13.11 15.21 -11.04
N ASP A 232 13.17 15.75 -12.26
CA ASP A 232 12.76 15.07 -13.52
C ASP A 232 11.38 14.44 -13.42
N ASP A 233 10.44 15.17 -12.79
CA ASP A 233 9.09 14.68 -12.46
C ASP A 233 8.12 15.12 -13.55
N GLU A 234 7.77 14.19 -14.45
CA GLU A 234 6.79 14.45 -15.50
C GLU A 234 5.37 14.32 -14.97
N VAL A 235 4.61 15.40 -15.07
CA VAL A 235 3.20 15.47 -14.62
C VAL A 235 2.33 16.07 -15.72
N ARG A 236 1.16 15.46 -15.96
CA ARG A 236 0.11 15.99 -16.85
C ARG A 236 -1.19 16.11 -16.10
N HIS A 237 -2.01 17.09 -16.49
CA HIS A 237 -3.28 17.36 -15.82
C HIS A 237 -4.38 17.64 -16.84
N TRP A 238 -5.53 17.00 -16.64
CA TRP A 238 -6.75 17.22 -17.44
C TRP A 238 -7.92 17.52 -16.51
N VAL A 239 -8.80 18.39 -16.98
CA VAL A 239 -10.05 18.75 -16.30
C VAL A 239 -11.22 18.50 -17.24
N ALA A 240 -12.21 17.77 -16.74
CA ALA A 240 -13.50 17.63 -17.40
C ALA A 240 -14.45 18.73 -16.91
N ARG A 241 -15.14 19.38 -17.85
CA ARG A 241 -16.08 20.48 -17.59
C ARG A 241 -17.45 20.14 -18.18
N VAL A 242 -18.48 20.38 -17.38
CA VAL A 242 -19.88 20.37 -17.81
C VAL A 242 -20.39 21.79 -17.71
N ASN A 243 -20.96 22.32 -18.79
CA ASN A 243 -21.40 23.73 -18.85
C ASN A 243 -20.29 24.72 -18.39
N ASN A 244 -19.06 24.45 -18.80
CA ASN A 244 -17.86 25.22 -18.44
C ASN A 244 -17.45 25.16 -16.94
N ILE A 245 -18.12 24.34 -16.12
CA ILE A 245 -17.85 24.17 -14.69
C ILE A 245 -16.92 22.95 -14.50
N PRO A 246 -15.78 23.07 -13.79
CA PRO A 246 -14.93 21.93 -13.47
C PRO A 246 -15.71 20.87 -12.69
N SER A 247 -15.76 19.65 -13.20
CA SER A 247 -16.56 18.55 -12.63
C SER A 247 -15.71 17.32 -12.24
N ALA A 248 -14.49 17.20 -12.78
CA ALA A 248 -13.49 16.22 -12.36
C ALA A 248 -12.11 16.66 -12.84
N VAL A 249 -11.06 16.29 -12.11
CA VAL A 249 -9.66 16.51 -12.52
C VAL A 249 -8.88 15.22 -12.37
N VAL A 250 -8.08 14.90 -13.38
CA VAL A 250 -7.11 13.80 -13.32
C VAL A 250 -5.71 14.36 -13.50
N SER A 251 -4.81 13.96 -12.64
CA SER A 251 -3.38 14.23 -12.76
C SER A 251 -2.63 12.93 -12.94
N TRP A 252 -1.86 12.83 -13.99
CA TRP A 252 -0.92 11.74 -14.20
C TRP A 252 0.48 12.17 -13.75
N GLN A 253 1.18 11.24 -13.09
CA GLN A 253 2.56 11.40 -12.67
C GLN A 253 3.36 10.18 -13.09
N ALA A 254 4.50 10.42 -13.76
CA ALA A 254 5.49 9.38 -13.99
C ALA A 254 6.21 9.08 -12.67
N MET A 255 6.26 7.82 -12.29
CA MET A 255 7.02 7.37 -11.12
C MET A 255 8.22 6.55 -11.57
N ALA A 256 9.29 6.60 -10.78
CA ALA A 256 10.46 5.76 -10.99
C ALA A 256 10.07 4.29 -11.11
N GLY A 257 10.72 3.54 -12.02
CA GLY A 257 10.43 2.12 -12.23
C GLY A 257 9.24 1.81 -13.15
N ARG A 258 8.88 2.73 -14.07
CA ARG A 258 7.80 2.59 -15.06
C ARG A 258 6.37 2.54 -14.49
N ASN A 259 6.20 2.87 -13.22
CA ASN A 259 4.89 2.96 -12.61
C ASN A 259 4.24 4.31 -12.95
N ASN A 260 3.21 4.29 -13.78
CA ASN A 260 2.42 5.47 -14.11
C ASN A 260 1.21 5.53 -13.17
N ARG A 261 1.05 6.63 -12.43
CA ARG A 261 -0.04 6.79 -11.48
C ARG A 261 -0.99 7.90 -11.89
N LEU A 262 -2.27 7.62 -11.78
CA LEU A 262 -3.32 8.64 -11.82
C LEU A 262 -3.73 9.06 -10.40
N TRP A 263 -3.89 10.36 -10.23
CA TRP A 263 -4.49 11.01 -9.09
C TRP A 263 -5.81 11.60 -9.53
N VAL A 264 -6.91 11.01 -9.07
CA VAL A 264 -8.27 11.41 -9.44
C VAL A 264 -8.84 12.33 -8.38
N ALA A 265 -9.39 13.44 -8.81
CA ALA A 265 -10.08 14.43 -7.98
C ALA A 265 -11.49 14.62 -8.53
N VAL A 266 -12.50 14.22 -7.76
CA VAL A 266 -13.92 14.34 -8.09
C VAL A 266 -14.69 14.89 -6.88
N PRO A 267 -15.78 15.65 -7.10
CA PRO A 267 -16.64 16.11 -6.02
C PRO A 267 -17.35 14.91 -5.32
N PRO A 268 -17.93 15.10 -4.13
CA PRO A 268 -18.68 14.06 -3.42
C PRO A 268 -19.80 13.43 -4.27
N GLU A 269 -20.52 14.24 -4.99
CA GLU A 269 -21.65 13.87 -5.87
C GLU A 269 -21.27 14.07 -7.33
N GLY A 270 -20.11 13.55 -7.74
CA GLY A 270 -19.65 13.65 -9.13
C GLY A 270 -20.39 12.67 -10.05
N SER A 271 -20.48 13.05 -11.32
CA SER A 271 -21.06 12.19 -12.36
C SER A 271 -20.10 11.07 -12.76
N GLU A 272 -20.59 9.85 -12.83
CA GLU A 272 -19.83 8.69 -13.34
C GLU A 272 -19.44 8.89 -14.80
N ASP A 273 -20.32 9.42 -15.65
CA ASP A 273 -20.03 9.69 -17.05
C ASP A 273 -18.87 10.66 -17.25
N VAL A 274 -18.79 11.69 -16.38
CA VAL A 274 -17.71 12.67 -16.41
C VAL A 274 -16.38 12.02 -16.05
N LEU A 275 -16.37 11.16 -15.02
CA LEU A 275 -15.16 10.44 -14.64
C LEU A 275 -14.75 9.42 -15.72
N THR A 276 -15.70 8.68 -16.27
CA THR A 276 -15.47 7.74 -17.38
C THR A 276 -14.81 8.43 -18.56
N ALA A 277 -15.39 9.54 -19.03
CA ALA A 277 -14.86 10.29 -20.18
C ALA A 277 -13.43 10.81 -19.88
N LEU A 278 -13.19 11.32 -18.67
CA LEU A 278 -11.88 11.84 -18.28
C LEU A 278 -10.82 10.76 -18.17
N LEU A 279 -11.17 9.58 -17.66
CA LEU A 279 -10.26 8.43 -17.58
C LEU A 279 -9.96 7.83 -18.97
N LEU A 280 -10.95 7.76 -19.86
CA LEU A 280 -10.75 7.38 -21.27
C LEU A 280 -9.79 8.35 -21.96
N HIS A 281 -9.99 9.65 -21.77
CA HIS A 281 -9.07 10.67 -22.29
C HIS A 281 -7.64 10.49 -21.76
N ALA A 282 -7.48 10.25 -20.48
CA ALA A 282 -6.16 9.99 -19.88
C ALA A 282 -5.50 8.75 -20.49
N ARG A 283 -6.24 7.66 -20.73
CA ARG A 283 -5.73 6.45 -21.40
C ARG A 283 -5.27 6.73 -22.83
N HIS A 284 -6.03 7.55 -23.58
CA HIS A 284 -5.68 7.98 -24.93
C HIS A 284 -4.38 8.80 -24.93
N GLU A 285 -4.32 9.84 -24.10
CA GLU A 285 -3.18 10.76 -24.01
C GLU A 285 -1.89 10.10 -23.53
N LEU A 286 -2.00 8.99 -22.79
CA LEU A 286 -0.89 8.21 -22.25
C LEU A 286 -0.57 6.96 -23.09
N ALA A 287 -1.07 6.86 -24.32
CA ALA A 287 -0.94 5.67 -25.17
C ALA A 287 0.49 5.24 -25.51
N TRP A 288 1.46 6.06 -25.18
CA TRP A 288 2.90 5.80 -25.33
C TRP A 288 3.54 5.20 -24.04
N ARG A 289 2.77 5.02 -22.97
CA ARG A 289 3.19 4.39 -21.71
C ARG A 289 2.79 2.91 -21.68
N GLU A 290 3.35 2.14 -20.73
CA GLU A 290 3.08 0.70 -20.66
C GLU A 290 1.81 0.36 -19.87
N LYS A 291 1.67 0.90 -18.66
CA LYS A 291 0.58 0.58 -17.73
C LYS A 291 0.20 1.80 -16.91
N ILE A 292 -1.08 1.99 -16.68
CA ILE A 292 -1.60 3.07 -15.85
C ILE A 292 -2.19 2.45 -14.57
N ASN A 293 -1.81 2.99 -13.43
CA ASN A 293 -2.29 2.58 -12.12
C ASN A 293 -3.14 3.68 -11.49
N LEU A 294 -4.23 3.29 -10.86
CA LEU A 294 -5.09 4.14 -10.07
C LEU A 294 -5.35 3.46 -8.74
N ASP A 295 -5.12 4.15 -7.63
CA ASP A 295 -5.53 3.73 -6.29
C ASP A 295 -6.70 4.61 -5.86
N PHE A 296 -7.86 4.01 -5.54
CA PHE A 296 -9.08 4.75 -5.28
C PHE A 296 -9.85 4.16 -4.08
N PRO A 297 -10.66 4.96 -3.35
CA PRO A 297 -11.52 4.44 -2.29
C PRO A 297 -12.43 3.32 -2.82
N ALA A 298 -12.45 2.18 -2.14
CA ALA A 298 -13.22 1.02 -2.58
C ALA A 298 -14.72 1.32 -2.58
N GLY A 299 -15.42 0.80 -3.59
CA GLY A 299 -16.88 0.97 -3.73
C GLY A 299 -17.31 2.31 -4.29
N GLN A 300 -16.39 3.26 -4.53
CA GLN A 300 -16.72 4.55 -5.13
C GLN A 300 -16.37 4.55 -6.62
N TYR A 301 -17.30 4.96 -7.46
CA TYR A 301 -17.12 5.11 -8.92
C TYR A 301 -16.64 3.85 -9.65
N ASN A 302 -16.92 2.66 -9.11
CA ASN A 302 -16.47 1.41 -9.71
C ASN A 302 -16.95 1.27 -11.16
N ALA A 303 -18.24 1.54 -11.42
CA ALA A 303 -18.82 1.45 -12.74
C ALA A 303 -18.14 2.40 -13.75
N ALA A 304 -17.85 3.64 -13.35
CA ALA A 304 -17.12 4.61 -14.17
C ALA A 304 -15.69 4.17 -14.49
N ILE A 305 -14.99 3.64 -13.49
CA ILE A 305 -13.60 3.20 -13.62
C ILE A 305 -13.53 1.96 -14.53
N GLU A 306 -14.46 1.00 -14.39
CA GLU A 306 -14.58 -0.18 -15.23
C GLU A 306 -14.98 0.19 -16.68
N ALA A 307 -15.97 1.08 -16.85
CA ALA A 307 -16.39 1.57 -18.15
C ALA A 307 -15.26 2.31 -18.88
N ALA A 308 -14.34 2.95 -18.13
CA ALA A 308 -13.12 3.52 -18.68
C ALA A 308 -12.06 2.46 -19.04
N GLY A 309 -12.35 1.16 -18.88
CA GLY A 309 -11.48 0.04 -19.23
C GLY A 309 -10.34 -0.21 -18.24
N PHE A 310 -10.51 0.22 -17.00
CA PHE A 310 -9.67 -0.23 -15.89
C PHE A 310 -10.24 -1.54 -15.35
N HIS A 311 -9.37 -2.44 -14.94
CA HIS A 311 -9.75 -3.65 -14.23
C HIS A 311 -9.26 -3.59 -12.79
N GLN A 312 -10.05 -4.13 -11.89
CA GLN A 312 -9.69 -4.26 -10.49
C GLN A 312 -8.52 -5.23 -10.35
N HIS A 313 -7.44 -4.77 -9.76
CA HIS A 313 -6.28 -5.61 -9.48
C HIS A 313 -6.38 -6.24 -8.09
N ARG A 314 -6.64 -5.43 -7.06
CA ARG A 314 -6.85 -5.89 -5.69
C ARG A 314 -7.50 -4.81 -4.84
N THR A 315 -8.28 -5.21 -3.85
CA THR A 315 -8.77 -4.33 -2.78
C THR A 315 -8.07 -4.66 -1.48
N LEU A 316 -7.55 -3.65 -0.81
CA LEU A 316 -6.84 -3.76 0.46
C LEU A 316 -7.60 -3.03 1.57
N LEU A 317 -7.83 -3.71 2.68
CA LEU A 317 -8.25 -3.13 3.95
C LEU A 317 -7.00 -2.64 4.67
N TRP A 318 -6.97 -1.38 5.03
CA TRP A 318 -5.94 -0.78 5.87
C TRP A 318 -6.40 -0.79 7.31
N MET A 319 -5.68 -1.54 8.14
CA MET A 319 -6.05 -1.75 9.52
C MET A 319 -4.95 -1.25 10.46
N LYS A 320 -5.36 -0.65 11.56
CA LYS A 320 -4.47 -0.17 12.63
C LYS A 320 -4.78 -0.90 13.93
N SER A 321 -3.74 -1.25 14.70
CA SER A 321 -3.95 -1.80 16.04
C SER A 321 -4.54 -0.75 16.97
N ASP A 322 -5.62 -1.08 17.65
CA ASP A 322 -6.16 -0.31 18.76
C ASP A 322 -5.57 -0.88 20.07
N GLU A 323 -4.58 -0.19 20.63
CA GLU A 323 -3.91 -0.64 21.85
C GLU A 323 -4.85 -0.68 23.06
N THR A 324 -5.94 0.09 23.06
CA THR A 324 -6.92 0.09 24.14
C THR A 324 -7.67 -1.24 24.25
N LEU A 325 -7.90 -1.92 23.11
CA LEU A 325 -8.56 -3.23 23.06
C LEU A 325 -7.65 -4.37 23.50
N LEU A 326 -6.34 -4.23 23.40
CA LEU A 326 -5.37 -5.25 23.86
C LEU A 326 -5.34 -5.39 25.38
N ASP A 327 -5.57 -4.31 26.12
CA ASP A 327 -5.58 -4.33 27.59
C ASP A 327 -6.90 -4.91 28.17
N VAL A 328 -8.00 -4.83 27.43
CA VAL A 328 -9.30 -5.42 27.81
C VAL A 328 -9.26 -6.95 27.67
N ASN A 329 -8.70 -7.46 26.59
CA ASN A 329 -8.57 -8.91 26.37
C ASN A 329 -7.57 -9.59 27.29
N ARG A 330 -6.69 -8.84 27.99
CA ARG A 330 -5.80 -9.36 29.03
C ARG A 330 -6.49 -9.64 30.36
N LYS A 331 -7.67 -9.05 30.61
CA LYS A 331 -8.44 -9.24 31.85
C LYS A 331 -9.45 -10.38 31.76
N SER A 332 -9.56 -11.03 30.60
CA SER A 332 -10.57 -12.07 30.34
C SER A 332 -9.96 -13.45 30.02
N ILE A 333 -8.66 -13.67 30.33
CA ILE A 333 -7.99 -14.98 30.25
C ILE A 333 -7.45 -15.34 31.62
#